data_9f21c950af35d14b994628256da5d0d7
#
_entry.id   9f21c950af35d14b994628256da5d0d7
#
_cell.length_a   1.000
_cell.length_b   1.000
_cell.length_c   1.000
_cell.angle_alpha   90.00
_cell.angle_beta   90.00
_cell.angle_gamma   90.00
#
_symmetry.space_group_name_H-M   'P 1'
#
loop_
_entity.id
_entity.type
_entity.pdbx_description
1 polymer ?
#
loop_
_entity_poly.entity_id
_entity_poly.type
_entity_poly.pdbx_seq_one_letter_code
_entity_poly.pdbx_strand_id
1 'polypeptide(L)'
;MNALAVLLALTSIVTNARVAVTDGTDTGTRAHDTVVVDPKTATARFVKKGTPLAATERSILVELLEPPVGPLPNTTGLPDAFNRPGIVKLLDDERVTVWRYTWQPHKRTPMHFHADDVVVVYTAEGVLASITPDGKTVMNPNSYGFAKFSPRGRVHQEELVKGQSSAVMVELK
;
A
#
# COMPACT_ATOMS: atom_id res chain seq x y z
N MET A 1 24.65 5.29 34.29
CA MET A 1 24.59 4.49 33.07
C MET A 1 23.71 5.25 32.08
N ASN A 2 24.31 5.93 31.10
CA ASN A 2 23.57 6.68 30.08
C ASN A 2 23.04 5.69 29.04
N ALA A 3 21.71 5.51 29.01
CA ALA A 3 21.06 4.82 27.91
C ALA A 3 21.23 5.65 26.64
N LEU A 4 22.09 5.20 25.74
CA LEU A 4 22.24 5.77 24.41
C LEU A 4 20.94 5.43 23.66
N ALA A 5 20.03 6.40 23.54
CA ALA A 5 18.86 6.28 22.68
C ALA A 5 19.37 6.23 21.24
N VAL A 6 19.39 5.03 20.65
CA VAL A 6 19.63 4.87 19.21
C VAL A 6 18.39 5.41 18.52
N LEU A 7 18.48 6.63 18.04
CA LEU A 7 17.48 7.23 17.15
C LEU A 7 17.59 6.50 15.80
N LEU A 8 16.82 5.43 15.62
CA LEU A 8 16.68 4.80 14.31
C LEU A 8 15.97 5.81 13.39
N ALA A 9 16.70 6.36 12.45
CA ALA A 9 16.16 7.29 11.47
C ALA A 9 15.11 6.58 10.60
N LEU A 10 13.93 7.20 10.49
CA LEU A 10 12.94 6.79 9.51
C LEU A 10 13.50 7.00 8.10
N THR A 11 13.51 5.95 7.29
CA THR A 11 13.92 6.06 5.89
C THR A 11 12.70 6.35 5.04
N SER A 12 12.70 7.51 4.37
CA SER A 12 11.63 7.86 3.43
C SER A 12 11.67 6.93 2.23
N ILE A 13 10.53 6.29 1.92
CA ILE A 13 10.37 5.39 0.77
C ILE A 13 9.64 6.13 -0.37
N VAL A 14 8.58 6.85 -0.03
CA VAL A 14 7.76 7.64 -0.95
C VAL A 14 7.32 8.90 -0.26
N THR A 15 7.40 10.04 -0.95
CA THR A 15 6.81 11.30 -0.50
C THR A 15 6.24 12.05 -1.69
N ASN A 16 4.98 12.44 -1.58
CA ASN A 16 4.29 13.31 -2.53
C ASN A 16 3.27 14.19 -1.78
N ALA A 17 2.42 14.93 -2.48
CA ALA A 17 1.44 15.80 -1.86
C ALA A 17 0.44 15.03 -0.97
N ARG A 18 0.09 13.80 -1.32
CA ARG A 18 -0.94 13.02 -0.63
C ARG A 18 -0.44 12.18 0.53
N VAL A 19 0.76 11.64 0.43
CA VAL A 19 1.31 10.71 1.43
C VAL A 19 2.79 10.90 1.66
N ALA A 20 3.23 10.63 2.90
CA ALA A 20 4.60 10.33 3.24
C ALA A 20 4.68 8.87 3.73
N VAL A 21 5.51 8.06 3.07
CA VAL A 21 5.71 6.66 3.43
C VAL A 21 7.11 6.48 3.97
N THR A 22 7.21 5.99 5.20
CA THR A 22 8.49 5.78 5.88
C THR A 22 8.60 4.36 6.43
N ASP A 23 9.82 3.85 6.47
CA ASP A 23 10.17 2.56 7.05
C ASP A 23 10.96 2.79 8.34
N GLY A 24 10.55 2.14 9.40
CA GLY A 24 11.25 2.23 10.69
C GLY A 24 10.39 1.87 11.89
N THR A 25 10.98 2.10 13.07
CA THR A 25 10.28 2.07 14.35
C THR A 25 10.09 3.51 14.79
N ASP A 26 8.86 3.92 15.05
CA ASP A 26 8.56 5.25 15.57
C ASP A 26 7.52 5.15 16.68
N THR A 27 7.81 5.80 17.78
CA THR A 27 6.93 5.85 18.98
C THR A 27 6.38 7.25 19.23
N GLY A 28 6.65 8.20 18.33
CA GLY A 28 6.21 9.59 18.48
C GLY A 28 4.72 9.79 18.22
N THR A 29 4.21 10.91 18.69
CA THR A 29 2.85 11.36 18.37
C THR A 29 2.73 11.70 16.87
N ARG A 30 1.71 11.19 16.21
CA ARG A 30 1.50 11.41 14.78
C ARG A 30 1.04 12.83 14.48
N ALA A 31 1.74 13.47 13.54
CA ALA A 31 1.35 14.79 13.01
C ALA A 31 0.15 14.70 12.06
N HIS A 32 -0.05 13.55 11.44
CA HIS A 32 -1.12 13.25 10.49
C HIS A 32 -1.78 11.91 10.82
N ASP A 33 -3.00 11.69 10.30
CA ASP A 33 -3.61 10.37 10.28
C ASP A 33 -2.66 9.41 9.57
N THR A 34 -2.47 8.22 10.13
CA THR A 34 -1.42 7.29 9.70
C THR A 34 -1.95 5.87 9.63
N VAL A 35 -1.72 5.19 8.52
CA VAL A 35 -1.87 3.74 8.44
C VAL A 35 -0.53 3.10 8.79
N VAL A 36 -0.54 2.26 9.81
CA VAL A 36 0.63 1.47 10.22
C VAL A 36 0.48 0.07 9.65
N VAL A 37 1.36 -0.29 8.74
CA VAL A 37 1.39 -1.61 8.10
C VAL A 37 2.52 -2.42 8.71
N ASP A 38 2.19 -3.60 9.22
CA ASP A 38 3.19 -4.62 9.61
C ASP A 38 3.38 -5.58 8.41
N PRO A 39 4.52 -5.51 7.70
CA PRO A 39 4.74 -6.36 6.54
C PRO A 39 4.98 -7.83 6.92
N LYS A 40 5.36 -8.13 8.17
CA LYS A 40 5.62 -9.50 8.65
C LYS A 40 4.33 -10.30 8.84
N THR A 41 3.32 -9.66 9.40
CA THR A 41 2.00 -10.27 9.64
C THR A 41 0.99 -9.96 8.54
N ALA A 42 1.34 -9.08 7.61
CA ALA A 42 0.46 -8.55 6.57
C ALA A 42 -0.84 -7.97 7.14
N THR A 43 -0.71 -7.21 8.23
CA THR A 43 -1.81 -6.53 8.92
C THR A 43 -1.64 -5.02 8.85
N ALA A 44 -2.71 -4.29 9.14
CA ALA A 44 -2.70 -2.84 9.22
C ALA A 44 -3.60 -2.34 10.33
N ARG A 45 -3.28 -1.15 10.86
CA ARG A 45 -4.12 -0.40 11.79
C ARG A 45 -4.11 1.09 11.44
N PHE A 46 -5.18 1.77 11.75
CA PHE A 46 -5.28 3.22 11.59
C PHE A 46 -4.97 3.91 12.92
N VAL A 47 -4.19 4.98 12.84
CA VAL A 47 -3.80 5.81 13.99
C VAL A 47 -4.17 7.25 13.68
N LYS A 48 -5.06 7.83 14.46
CA LYS A 48 -5.49 9.22 14.29
C LYS A 48 -4.36 10.19 14.65
N LYS A 49 -4.34 11.32 13.95
CA LYS A 49 -3.54 12.48 14.32
C LYS A 49 -3.62 12.78 15.82
N GLY A 50 -2.51 13.14 16.44
CA GLY A 50 -2.43 13.40 17.87
C GLY A 50 -2.29 12.15 18.75
N THR A 51 -2.36 10.93 18.18
CA THR A 51 -2.20 9.69 18.94
C THR A 51 -0.73 9.23 18.90
N PRO A 52 -0.13 8.87 20.04
CA PRO A 52 1.20 8.28 20.05
C PRO A 52 1.16 6.86 19.44
N LEU A 53 2.21 6.51 18.71
CA LEU A 53 2.45 5.14 18.31
C LEU A 53 3.00 4.35 19.50
N ALA A 54 2.41 3.19 19.78
CA ALA A 54 3.07 2.23 20.66
C ALA A 54 4.34 1.71 19.97
N ALA A 55 5.40 1.48 20.76
CA ALA A 55 6.60 0.82 20.27
C ALA A 55 6.23 -0.52 19.65
N THR A 56 6.58 -0.70 18.38
CA THR A 56 6.30 -1.90 17.61
C THR A 56 7.58 -2.38 16.93
N GLU A 57 7.56 -3.61 16.44
CA GLU A 57 8.55 -4.06 15.47
C GLU A 57 8.51 -3.13 14.22
N ARG A 58 9.52 -3.24 13.37
CA ARG A 58 9.63 -2.48 12.12
C ARG A 58 8.31 -2.48 11.35
N SER A 59 7.79 -1.30 11.07
CA SER A 59 6.52 -1.09 10.37
C SER A 59 6.72 -0.10 9.21
N ILE A 60 5.85 -0.18 8.23
CA ILE A 60 5.74 0.84 7.18
C ILE A 60 4.63 1.82 7.61
N LEU A 61 4.98 3.08 7.73
CA LEU A 61 4.06 4.15 8.11
C LEU A 61 3.61 4.89 6.86
N VAL A 62 2.30 4.96 6.63
CA VAL A 62 1.68 5.71 5.54
C VAL A 62 0.94 6.88 6.15
N GLU A 63 1.58 8.05 6.19
CA GLU A 63 0.97 9.29 6.68
C GLU A 63 0.12 9.93 5.59
N LEU A 64 -1.10 10.36 5.93
CA LEU A 64 -2.09 10.94 5.03
C LEU A 64 -2.01 12.47 5.12
N LEU A 65 -1.29 13.10 4.20
CA LEU A 65 -0.96 14.53 4.24
C LEU A 65 -2.12 15.43 3.81
N GLU A 66 -2.96 14.96 2.89
CA GLU A 66 -4.11 15.72 2.36
C GLU A 66 -5.46 15.11 2.80
N PRO A 67 -6.54 15.90 2.80
CA PRO A 67 -7.89 15.38 3.04
C PRO A 67 -8.32 14.41 1.91
N PRO A 68 -9.39 13.64 2.11
CA PRO A 68 -10.00 12.83 1.05
C PRO A 68 -10.36 13.67 -0.18
N VAL A 69 -10.16 13.10 -1.37
CA VAL A 69 -10.49 13.78 -2.65
C VAL A 69 -11.59 13.06 -3.43
N GLY A 70 -12.04 11.92 -2.91
CA GLY A 70 -13.02 11.05 -3.54
C GLY A 70 -12.52 10.31 -4.78
N PRO A 71 -13.22 9.24 -5.16
CA PRO A 71 -12.85 8.39 -6.29
C PRO A 71 -13.07 9.09 -7.64
N LEU A 72 -12.26 8.73 -8.62
CA LEU A 72 -12.54 9.06 -10.02
C LEU A 72 -13.75 8.25 -10.52
N PRO A 73 -14.63 8.85 -11.32
CA PRO A 73 -15.73 8.10 -11.94
C PRO A 73 -15.16 7.01 -12.88
N ASN A 74 -15.64 5.79 -12.69
CA ASN A 74 -15.26 4.67 -13.56
C ASN A 74 -16.13 4.68 -14.84
N THR A 75 -15.58 5.20 -15.92
CA THR A 75 -16.23 5.24 -17.25
C THR A 75 -15.72 4.14 -18.18
N THR A 76 -14.89 3.22 -17.69
CA THR A 76 -14.22 2.21 -18.52
C THR A 76 -15.07 0.97 -18.80
N GLY A 77 -16.13 0.74 -18.01
CA GLY A 77 -16.91 -0.49 -18.05
C GLY A 77 -16.18 -1.71 -17.43
N LEU A 78 -14.97 -1.51 -16.91
CA LEU A 78 -14.20 -2.56 -16.22
C LEU A 78 -14.54 -2.59 -14.73
N PRO A 79 -14.31 -3.72 -14.04
CA PRO A 79 -14.47 -3.78 -12.59
C PRO A 79 -13.47 -2.86 -11.88
N ASP A 80 -13.84 -2.37 -10.70
CA ASP A 80 -12.92 -1.66 -9.82
C ASP A 80 -11.83 -2.62 -9.29
N ALA A 81 -10.65 -2.07 -9.03
CA ALA A 81 -9.43 -2.80 -8.71
C ALA A 81 -9.58 -3.77 -7.55
N PHE A 82 -10.36 -3.41 -6.54
CA PHE A 82 -10.54 -4.21 -5.33
C PHE A 82 -11.80 -5.07 -5.33
N ASN A 83 -12.51 -5.13 -6.46
CA ASN A 83 -13.62 -6.06 -6.66
C ASN A 83 -13.14 -7.33 -7.41
N ARG A 84 -12.25 -8.09 -6.76
CA ARG A 84 -11.64 -9.30 -7.35
C ARG A 84 -11.57 -10.48 -6.38
N PRO A 85 -11.62 -11.73 -6.87
CA PRO A 85 -11.51 -12.90 -6.00
C PRO A 85 -10.20 -12.96 -5.22
N GLY A 86 -10.27 -13.37 -3.95
CA GLY A 86 -9.11 -13.55 -3.09
C GLY A 86 -8.61 -12.30 -2.40
N ILE A 87 -9.23 -11.15 -2.65
CA ILE A 87 -8.92 -9.94 -1.88
C ILE A 87 -9.56 -10.01 -0.49
N VAL A 88 -8.85 -9.50 0.51
CA VAL A 88 -9.31 -9.44 1.90
C VAL A 88 -9.29 -7.99 2.37
N LYS A 89 -10.44 -7.47 2.79
CA LYS A 89 -10.51 -6.16 3.45
C LYS A 89 -10.00 -6.29 4.88
N LEU A 90 -8.99 -5.50 5.23
CA LEU A 90 -8.40 -5.44 6.58
C LEU A 90 -8.98 -4.32 7.42
N LEU A 91 -9.27 -3.18 6.79
CA LEU A 91 -9.72 -1.96 7.43
C LEU A 91 -10.60 -1.16 6.47
N ASP A 92 -11.58 -0.45 7.01
CA ASP A 92 -12.39 0.53 6.27
C ASP A 92 -12.66 1.71 7.21
N ASP A 93 -12.16 2.88 6.83
CA ASP A 93 -12.24 4.12 7.60
C ASP A 93 -12.70 5.25 6.65
N GLU A 94 -13.02 6.42 7.19
CA GLU A 94 -13.41 7.58 6.40
C GLU A 94 -12.31 8.08 5.43
N ARG A 95 -11.03 7.78 5.72
CA ARG A 95 -9.86 8.23 4.97
C ARG A 95 -9.30 7.18 4.02
N VAL A 96 -9.43 5.90 4.36
CA VAL A 96 -8.79 4.80 3.66
C VAL A 96 -9.63 3.53 3.68
N THR A 97 -9.45 2.69 2.67
CA THR A 97 -9.76 1.26 2.74
C THR A 97 -8.45 0.49 2.61
N VAL A 98 -8.21 -0.47 3.48
CA VAL A 98 -6.98 -1.28 3.46
C VAL A 98 -7.30 -2.72 3.08
N TRP A 99 -6.58 -3.20 2.11
CA TRP A 99 -6.76 -4.50 1.50
C TRP A 99 -5.50 -5.35 1.63
N ARG A 100 -5.66 -6.67 1.67
CA ARG A 100 -4.58 -7.64 1.51
C ARG A 100 -4.86 -8.51 0.29
N TYR A 101 -3.83 -8.75 -0.51
CA TYR A 101 -3.92 -9.62 -1.68
C TYR A 101 -2.63 -10.43 -1.86
N THR A 102 -2.79 -11.68 -2.32
CA THR A 102 -1.69 -12.56 -2.69
C THR A 102 -1.90 -12.99 -4.13
N TRP A 103 -0.94 -12.63 -5.00
CA TRP A 103 -0.98 -13.04 -6.40
C TRP A 103 -0.67 -14.53 -6.53
N GLN A 104 -1.45 -15.23 -7.33
CA GLN A 104 -1.22 -16.63 -7.62
C GLN A 104 -0.30 -16.76 -8.85
N PRO A 105 0.68 -17.68 -8.85
CA PRO A 105 1.54 -17.93 -10.01
C PRO A 105 0.72 -18.22 -11.26
N HIS A 106 1.09 -17.61 -12.38
CA HIS A 106 0.47 -17.82 -13.71
C HIS A 106 -1.04 -17.53 -13.78
N LYS A 107 -1.58 -16.83 -12.79
CA LYS A 107 -2.97 -16.41 -12.78
C LYS A 107 -3.04 -14.89 -12.88
N ARG A 108 -3.54 -14.40 -14.00
CA ARG A 108 -3.78 -12.98 -14.21
C ARG A 108 -4.93 -12.50 -13.34
N THR A 109 -4.78 -11.29 -12.78
CA THR A 109 -5.94 -10.58 -12.24
C THR A 109 -6.86 -10.17 -13.41
N PRO A 110 -8.15 -9.97 -13.18
CA PRO A 110 -9.00 -9.30 -14.18
C PRO A 110 -8.40 -7.95 -14.58
N MET A 111 -8.62 -7.52 -15.83
CA MET A 111 -8.37 -6.13 -16.21
C MET A 111 -9.27 -5.25 -15.37
N HIS A 112 -8.73 -4.22 -14.70
CA HIS A 112 -9.46 -3.42 -13.72
C HIS A 112 -9.05 -1.95 -13.75
N PHE A 113 -9.91 -1.12 -13.19
CA PHE A 113 -9.70 0.33 -13.05
C PHE A 113 -9.44 0.71 -11.59
N HIS A 114 -8.49 1.61 -11.36
CA HIS A 114 -8.19 2.20 -10.07
C HIS A 114 -8.91 3.56 -9.93
N ALA A 115 -9.99 3.60 -9.18
CA ALA A 115 -10.71 4.84 -8.90
C ALA A 115 -9.94 5.76 -7.97
N ASP A 116 -9.16 5.20 -7.06
CA ASP A 116 -8.41 5.90 -6.03
C ASP A 116 -6.91 5.66 -6.13
N ASP A 117 -6.13 6.55 -5.50
CA ASP A 117 -4.69 6.36 -5.32
C ASP A 117 -4.44 5.23 -4.33
N VAL A 118 -3.35 4.48 -4.53
CA VAL A 118 -3.02 3.32 -3.71
C VAL A 118 -1.56 3.36 -3.29
N VAL A 119 -1.29 3.20 -1.99
CA VAL A 119 0.04 2.82 -1.51
C VAL A 119 0.09 1.30 -1.39
N VAL A 120 1.01 0.68 -2.11
CA VAL A 120 1.23 -0.77 -2.10
C VAL A 120 2.44 -1.07 -1.25
N VAL A 121 2.26 -1.82 -0.16
CA VAL A 121 3.34 -2.31 0.72
C VAL A 121 3.49 -3.81 0.50
N TYR A 122 4.59 -4.22 -0.12
CA TYR A 122 4.84 -5.63 -0.43
C TYR A 122 5.26 -6.41 0.82
N THR A 123 4.64 -7.57 1.02
CA THR A 123 4.88 -8.47 2.15
C THR A 123 5.58 -9.77 1.75
N ALA A 124 5.87 -9.92 0.46
CA ALA A 124 6.68 -11.01 -0.10
C ALA A 124 7.43 -10.53 -1.34
N GLU A 125 8.50 -11.25 -1.70
CA GLU A 125 9.37 -10.93 -2.83
C GLU A 125 8.93 -11.63 -4.11
N GLY A 126 8.91 -10.88 -5.23
CA GLY A 126 8.54 -11.44 -6.53
C GLY A 126 8.67 -10.44 -7.68
N VAL A 127 8.20 -10.85 -8.84
CA VAL A 127 8.11 -10.01 -10.04
C VAL A 127 6.69 -10.07 -10.59
N LEU A 128 6.02 -8.93 -10.65
CA LEU A 128 4.70 -8.77 -11.25
C LEU A 128 4.84 -8.15 -12.64
N ALA A 129 4.25 -8.78 -13.64
CA ALA A 129 3.99 -8.14 -14.92
C ALA A 129 2.71 -7.32 -14.80
N SER A 130 2.78 -6.02 -15.09
CA SER A 130 1.62 -5.14 -15.24
C SER A 130 1.34 -4.94 -16.73
N ILE A 131 0.14 -5.27 -17.16
CA ILE A 131 -0.26 -5.30 -18.58
C ILE A 131 -1.40 -4.32 -18.78
N THR A 132 -1.20 -3.33 -19.63
CA THR A 132 -2.20 -2.30 -19.99
C THR A 132 -3.14 -2.78 -21.09
N PRO A 133 -4.29 -2.12 -21.35
CA PRO A 133 -5.26 -2.54 -22.38
C PRO A 133 -4.68 -2.62 -23.81
N ASP A 134 -3.67 -1.82 -24.12
CA ASP A 134 -2.94 -1.85 -25.40
C ASP A 134 -1.90 -3.00 -25.49
N GLY A 135 -1.84 -3.85 -24.46
CA GLY A 135 -0.93 -4.99 -24.40
C GLY A 135 0.50 -4.68 -23.94
N LYS A 136 0.81 -3.41 -23.65
CA LYS A 136 2.13 -3.05 -23.13
C LYS A 136 2.34 -3.69 -21.75
N THR A 137 3.49 -4.32 -21.60
CA THR A 137 3.86 -5.03 -20.37
C THR A 137 5.04 -4.33 -19.70
N VAL A 138 4.92 -4.09 -18.39
CA VAL A 138 5.98 -3.56 -17.53
C VAL A 138 6.26 -4.56 -16.41
N MET A 139 7.53 -4.96 -16.28
CA MET A 139 7.97 -5.85 -15.20
C MET A 139 8.26 -5.03 -13.96
N ASN A 140 7.64 -5.40 -12.86
CA ASN A 140 7.74 -4.73 -11.56
C ASN A 140 8.34 -5.70 -10.54
N PRO A 141 9.66 -5.69 -10.34
CA PRO A 141 10.27 -6.40 -9.23
C PRO A 141 9.86 -5.74 -7.93
N ASN A 142 9.56 -6.56 -6.94
CA ASN A 142 9.21 -6.11 -5.59
C ASN A 142 9.95 -6.95 -4.55
N SER A 143 10.22 -6.36 -3.41
CA SER A 143 10.87 -7.00 -2.27
C SER A 143 10.06 -6.80 -1.00
N TYR A 144 10.31 -7.63 -0.01
CA TYR A 144 9.70 -7.51 1.31
C TYR A 144 9.94 -6.14 1.93
N GLY A 145 8.88 -5.48 2.40
CA GLY A 145 8.92 -4.14 2.98
C GLY A 145 9.03 -3.00 1.96
N PHE A 146 9.17 -3.31 0.66
CA PHE A 146 9.14 -2.28 -0.36
C PHE A 146 7.74 -1.67 -0.48
N ALA A 147 7.68 -0.34 -0.57
CA ALA A 147 6.42 0.37 -0.79
C ALA A 147 6.49 1.26 -2.03
N LYS A 148 5.37 1.40 -2.73
CA LYS A 148 5.24 2.33 -3.86
C LYS A 148 3.89 3.01 -3.85
N PHE A 149 3.85 4.23 -4.35
CA PHE A 149 2.62 4.95 -4.68
C PHE A 149 2.16 4.60 -6.10
N SER A 150 0.88 4.36 -6.24
CA SER A 150 0.23 4.02 -7.49
C SER A 150 -0.93 4.99 -7.70
N PRO A 151 -0.83 5.94 -8.65
CA PRO A 151 -1.87 6.95 -8.84
C PRO A 151 -3.15 6.35 -9.39
N ARG A 152 -4.29 7.00 -9.09
CA ARG A 152 -5.61 6.68 -9.61
C ARG A 152 -5.70 6.89 -11.12
N GLY A 153 -6.77 6.41 -11.75
CA GLY A 153 -7.00 6.51 -13.19
C GLY A 153 -6.31 5.43 -14.02
N ARG A 154 -5.60 4.50 -13.39
CA ARG A 154 -4.90 3.42 -14.11
C ARG A 154 -5.86 2.28 -14.46
N VAL A 155 -5.64 1.73 -15.66
CA VAL A 155 -6.26 0.48 -16.12
C VAL A 155 -5.17 -0.53 -16.41
N HIS A 156 -5.22 -1.68 -15.77
CA HIS A 156 -4.27 -2.77 -16.00
C HIS A 156 -4.78 -4.12 -15.46
N GLN A 157 -4.08 -5.16 -15.82
CA GLN A 157 -4.10 -6.47 -15.15
C GLN A 157 -2.69 -6.82 -14.68
N GLU A 158 -2.57 -7.74 -13.76
CA GLU A 158 -1.29 -8.16 -13.20
C GLU A 158 -1.14 -9.68 -13.25
N GLU A 159 0.09 -10.14 -13.45
CA GLU A 159 0.46 -11.55 -13.43
C GLU A 159 1.73 -11.74 -12.60
N LEU A 160 1.73 -12.70 -11.69
CA LEU A 160 2.94 -13.11 -10.98
C LEU A 160 3.79 -14.00 -11.90
N VAL A 161 4.94 -13.48 -12.33
CA VAL A 161 5.83 -14.18 -13.28
C VAL A 161 7.03 -14.83 -12.60
N LYS A 162 7.39 -14.38 -11.37
CA LYS A 162 8.50 -14.96 -10.61
C LYS A 162 8.32 -14.75 -9.12
N GLY A 163 8.74 -15.74 -8.32
CA GLY A 163 8.74 -15.69 -6.86
C GLY A 163 7.35 -15.81 -6.25
N GLN A 164 7.16 -15.11 -5.14
CA GLN A 164 5.88 -14.95 -4.46
C GLN A 164 5.60 -13.46 -4.33
N SER A 165 4.37 -13.03 -4.54
CA SER A 165 4.01 -11.64 -4.31
C SER A 165 2.74 -11.56 -3.50
N SER A 166 2.81 -10.82 -2.42
CA SER A 166 1.65 -10.41 -1.63
C SER A 166 1.86 -8.98 -1.16
N ALA A 167 0.78 -8.29 -0.88
CA ALA A 167 0.85 -6.91 -0.42
C ALA A 167 -0.32 -6.54 0.50
N VAL A 168 -0.06 -5.56 1.35
CA VAL A 168 -1.08 -4.71 1.97
C VAL A 168 -1.20 -3.45 1.12
N MET A 169 -2.39 -3.11 0.69
CA MET A 169 -2.68 -2.00 -0.19
C MET A 169 -3.57 -1.00 0.54
N VAL A 170 -3.09 0.24 0.68
CA VAL A 170 -3.82 1.34 1.30
C VAL A 170 -4.43 2.18 0.18
N GLU A 171 -5.72 2.03 -0.02
CA GLU A 171 -6.53 2.80 -0.96
C GLU A 171 -6.94 4.11 -0.30
N LEU A 172 -6.63 5.25 -0.91
CA LEU A 172 -6.83 6.59 -0.36
C LEU A 172 -8.15 7.16 -0.88
N LYS A 173 -9.08 7.42 0.03
CA LYS A 173 -10.38 8.03 -0.31
C LYS A 173 -10.28 9.53 -0.61
#